data_bd3a0e992973b6981d7904982d6737e5
#
_entry.id   bd3a0e992973b6981d7904982d6737e5
#
_cell.length_a   1.000
_cell.length_b   1.000
_cell.length_c   1.000
_cell.angle_alpha   90.00
_cell.angle_beta   90.00
_cell.angle_gamma   90.00
#
_symmetry.space_group_name_H-M   'P 1'
#
loop_
_entity.id
_entity.type
_entity.pdbx_description
1 polymer ?
#
loop_
_entity_poly.entity_id
_entity_poly.type
_entity_poly.pdbx_seq_one_letter_code
_entity_poly.pdbx_strand_id
1 'polypeptide(L)'
;MSEPRLTRRARKDLETLPQTVREAVLETLTLIGIEPERVGRKLVGRLEGLWSARVGHYRVLYTIESGTVLVRAIRHRAVAYRRGRH
;
A
#
# COMPACT_ATOMS: atom_id res chain seq x y z
N MET A 1 4.07 5.31 16.55
CA MET A 1 4.90 4.47 15.72
C MET A 1 4.58 3.01 15.98
N SER A 2 3.84 2.40 15.11
CA SER A 2 3.49 1.01 15.27
C SER A 2 3.62 0.34 13.91
N GLU A 3 3.69 -1.00 13.94
CA GLU A 3 3.77 -1.74 12.71
C GLU A 3 2.46 -1.64 11.96
N PRO A 4 2.52 -1.45 10.65
CA PRO A 4 1.30 -1.48 9.85
C PRO A 4 0.64 -2.84 9.95
N ARG A 5 -0.68 -2.83 9.95
CA ARG A 5 -1.46 -4.06 9.93
C ARG A 5 -1.88 -4.32 8.50
N LEU A 6 -2.02 -5.59 8.16
CA LEU A 6 -2.40 -5.98 6.81
C LEU A 6 -3.76 -6.66 6.82
N THR A 7 -4.61 -6.28 5.87
CA THR A 7 -5.84 -7.03 5.65
C THR A 7 -5.47 -8.39 5.09
N ARG A 8 -6.44 -9.30 5.09
CA ARG A 8 -6.23 -10.61 4.46
C ARG A 8 -5.82 -10.45 3.01
N ARG A 9 -6.46 -9.51 2.31
CA ARG A 9 -6.15 -9.25 0.92
C ARG A 9 -4.71 -8.80 0.75
N ALA A 10 -4.28 -7.85 1.59
CA ALA A 10 -2.92 -7.33 1.48
C ALA A 10 -1.89 -8.41 1.79
N ARG A 11 -2.17 -9.25 2.77
CA ARG A 11 -1.26 -10.33 3.11
C ARG A 11 -1.12 -11.29 1.95
N LYS A 12 -2.23 -11.63 1.30
CA LYS A 12 -2.20 -12.52 0.16
C LYS A 12 -1.44 -11.88 -1.00
N ASP A 13 -1.68 -10.59 -1.23
CA ASP A 13 -0.95 -9.87 -2.26
C ASP A 13 0.55 -9.94 -2.00
N LEU A 14 0.95 -9.71 -0.76
CA LEU A 14 2.36 -9.72 -0.38
C LEU A 14 2.99 -11.08 -0.66
N GLU A 15 2.29 -12.15 -0.31
CA GLU A 15 2.82 -13.50 -0.44
C GLU A 15 3.04 -13.89 -1.89
N THR A 16 2.31 -13.29 -2.82
CA THR A 16 2.43 -13.66 -4.23
C THR A 16 3.42 -12.80 -4.99
N LEU A 17 4.05 -11.83 -4.34
CA LEU A 17 5.02 -10.97 -5.00
C LEU A 17 6.33 -11.73 -5.26
N PRO A 18 7.03 -11.40 -6.35
CA PRO A 18 8.39 -11.90 -6.52
C PRO A 18 9.23 -11.51 -5.31
N GLN A 19 10.24 -12.31 -5.02
CA GLN A 19 11.01 -12.12 -3.79
C GLN A 19 11.62 -10.72 -3.68
N THR A 20 12.23 -10.23 -4.75
CA THR A 20 12.88 -8.92 -4.70
C THR A 20 11.85 -7.81 -4.46
N VAL A 21 10.68 -7.93 -5.08
CA VAL A 21 9.63 -6.95 -4.89
C VAL A 21 9.10 -7.03 -3.46
N ARG A 22 8.91 -8.26 -2.97
CA ARG A 22 8.41 -8.44 -1.62
C ARG A 22 9.33 -7.79 -0.59
N GLU A 23 10.63 -7.94 -0.77
CA GLU A 23 11.58 -7.34 0.15
C GLU A 23 11.51 -5.82 0.12
N ALA A 24 11.39 -5.26 -1.08
CA ALA A 24 11.26 -3.81 -1.20
C ALA A 24 9.97 -3.30 -0.57
N VAL A 25 8.88 -4.06 -0.74
CA VAL A 25 7.61 -3.70 -0.15
C VAL A 25 7.71 -3.75 1.38
N LEU A 26 8.36 -4.78 1.92
CA LEU A 26 8.49 -4.89 3.37
C LEU A 26 9.26 -3.71 3.94
N GLU A 27 10.31 -3.27 3.26
CA GLU A 27 11.04 -2.09 3.69
C GLU A 27 10.16 -0.86 3.68
N THR A 28 9.35 -0.73 2.62
CA THR A 28 8.45 0.40 2.50
C THR A 28 7.39 0.37 3.59
N LEU A 29 6.89 -0.82 3.93
CA LEU A 29 5.91 -0.94 5.00
C LEU A 29 6.49 -0.43 6.33
N THR A 30 7.76 -0.72 6.58
CA THR A 30 8.41 -0.22 7.79
C THR A 30 8.40 1.31 7.80
N LEU A 31 8.73 1.92 6.66
CA LEU A 31 8.74 3.37 6.57
C LEU A 31 7.33 3.96 6.71
N ILE A 32 6.35 3.29 6.13
CA ILE A 32 4.96 3.74 6.25
C ILE A 32 4.52 3.71 7.71
N GLY A 33 4.98 2.71 8.45
CA GLY A 33 4.62 2.63 9.86
C GLY A 33 5.20 3.78 10.68
N ILE A 34 6.32 4.33 10.23
CA ILE A 34 6.96 5.44 10.92
C ILE A 34 6.35 6.77 10.52
N GLU A 35 6.21 7.01 9.22
CA GLU A 35 5.71 8.29 8.71
C GLU A 35 4.76 8.07 7.55
N PRO A 36 3.56 7.59 7.85
CA PRO A 36 2.64 7.21 6.77
C PRO A 36 2.25 8.36 5.86
N GLU A 37 2.22 9.58 6.39
CA GLU A 37 1.78 10.72 5.58
C GLU A 37 2.89 11.30 4.73
N ARG A 38 4.12 10.88 4.97
CA ARG A 38 5.25 11.34 4.16
C ARG A 38 5.63 10.34 3.09
N VAL A 39 5.47 9.06 3.39
CA VAL A 39 5.88 8.01 2.47
C VAL A 39 4.94 7.92 1.29
N GLY A 40 3.64 8.01 1.56
CA GLY A 40 2.66 7.86 0.51
C GLY A 40 1.97 9.17 0.16
N ARG A 41 1.05 9.07 -0.77
CA ARG A 41 0.23 10.19 -1.20
C ARG A 41 -1.23 9.90 -0.94
N LYS A 42 -1.93 10.90 -0.45
CA LYS A 42 -3.36 10.78 -0.25
C LYS A 42 -4.04 10.82 -1.61
N LEU A 43 -4.93 9.89 -1.85
CA LEU A 43 -5.71 9.86 -3.08
C LEU A 43 -6.96 10.70 -2.90
N VAL A 44 -7.47 11.22 -4.01
CA VAL A 44 -8.62 12.11 -3.98
C VAL A 44 -9.76 11.49 -4.79
N GLY A 45 -10.92 12.14 -4.71
CA GLY A 45 -12.07 11.69 -5.46
C GLY A 45 -12.68 10.45 -4.83
N ARG A 46 -13.00 9.48 -5.68
CA ARG A 46 -13.68 8.28 -5.22
C ARG A 46 -12.82 7.42 -4.29
N LEU A 47 -11.53 7.69 -4.28
CA LEU A 47 -10.61 6.93 -3.43
C LEU A 47 -10.21 7.72 -2.20
N GLU A 48 -11.02 8.67 -1.84
CA GLU A 48 -10.74 9.51 -0.69
C GLU A 48 -10.54 8.67 0.56
N GLY A 49 -9.54 9.04 1.38
CA GLY A 49 -9.21 8.28 2.57
C GLY A 49 -8.16 7.24 2.34
N LEU A 50 -7.85 6.94 1.09
CA LEU A 50 -6.85 5.93 0.74
C LEU A 50 -5.54 6.62 0.41
N TRP A 51 -4.45 6.00 0.85
CA TRP A 51 -3.10 6.47 0.57
C TRP A 51 -2.39 5.48 -0.34
N SER A 52 -1.49 5.96 -1.14
CA SER A 52 -0.75 5.11 -2.08
C SER A 52 0.74 5.39 -1.97
N ALA A 53 1.53 4.36 -1.70
CA ALA A 53 2.99 4.45 -1.70
C ALA A 53 3.52 3.63 -2.86
N ARG A 54 4.45 4.21 -3.59
CA ARG A 54 4.99 3.59 -4.78
C ARG A 54 6.22 2.75 -4.44
N VAL A 55 6.26 1.53 -4.95
CA VAL A 55 7.41 0.65 -4.79
C VAL A 55 7.68 0.06 -6.17
N GLY A 56 8.59 0.67 -6.93
CA GLY A 56 8.84 0.24 -8.29
C GLY A 56 7.58 0.36 -9.12
N HIS A 57 7.15 -0.75 -9.69
CA HIS A 57 5.92 -0.78 -10.49
C HIS A 57 4.70 -1.18 -9.68
N TYR A 58 4.85 -1.24 -8.37
CA TYR A 58 3.77 -1.62 -7.49
C TYR A 58 3.33 -0.45 -6.63
N ARG A 59 2.13 -0.54 -6.09
CA ARG A 59 1.60 0.44 -5.17
C ARG A 59 1.08 -0.26 -3.94
N VAL A 60 1.40 0.31 -2.78
CA VAL A 60 0.88 -0.15 -1.50
C VAL A 60 -0.24 0.80 -1.14
N LEU A 61 -1.45 0.26 -1.02
CA LEU A 61 -2.64 1.05 -0.70
C LEU A 61 -2.97 0.86 0.77
N TYR A 62 -3.13 1.96 1.49
CA TYR A 62 -3.36 1.87 2.92
C TYR A 62 -4.23 3.02 3.40
N THR A 63 -4.81 2.83 4.58
CA THR A 63 -5.57 3.87 5.27
C THR A 63 -4.90 4.12 6.60
N ILE A 64 -5.14 5.32 7.15
CA ILE A 64 -4.66 5.68 8.47
C ILE A 64 -5.88 5.88 9.33
N GLU A 65 -6.02 5.04 10.35
CA GLU A 65 -7.20 5.05 11.20
C GLU A 65 -6.76 5.16 12.65
N SER A 66 -7.04 6.30 13.25
CA SER A 66 -6.68 6.54 14.65
C SER A 66 -5.20 6.28 14.91
N GLY A 67 -4.35 6.77 13.99
CA GLY A 67 -2.92 6.61 14.15
C GLY A 67 -2.38 5.26 13.76
N THR A 68 -3.23 4.34 13.35
CA THR A 68 -2.81 3.01 12.94
C THR A 68 -2.91 2.89 11.42
N VAL A 69 -1.89 2.34 10.81
CA VAL A 69 -1.88 2.13 9.37
C VAL A 69 -2.44 0.74 9.07
N LEU A 70 -3.40 0.70 8.16
CA LEU A 70 -3.96 -0.56 7.69
C LEU A 70 -3.69 -0.68 6.21
N VAL A 71 -2.84 -1.64 5.84
CA VAL A 71 -2.52 -1.90 4.44
C VAL A 71 -3.65 -2.72 3.84
N ARG A 72 -4.24 -2.19 2.77
CA ARG A 72 -5.43 -2.77 2.16
C ARG A 72 -5.13 -3.66 0.99
N ALA A 73 -4.12 -3.30 0.20
CA ALA A 73 -3.80 -4.06 -1.01
C ALA A 73 -2.44 -3.66 -1.50
N ILE A 74 -1.81 -4.56 -2.25
CA ILE A 74 -0.56 -4.27 -2.94
C ILE A 74 -0.80 -4.66 -4.38
N ARG A 75 -0.74 -3.68 -5.30
CA ARG A 75 -1.16 -3.89 -6.67
C ARG A 75 -0.09 -3.43 -7.64
N HIS A 76 0.07 -4.17 -8.72
CA HIS A 76 0.87 -3.71 -9.82
C HIS A 76 0.19 -2.50 -10.43
N ARG A 77 0.96 -1.48 -10.80
CA ARG A 77 0.37 -0.22 -11.27
C ARG A 77 -0.51 -0.42 -12.51
N ALA A 78 -0.14 -1.34 -13.37
CA ALA A 78 -0.91 -1.59 -14.59
C ALA A 78 -2.31 -2.09 -14.25
N VAL A 79 -2.41 -2.96 -13.25
CA VAL A 79 -3.70 -3.48 -12.84
C VAL A 79 -4.54 -2.39 -12.21
N ALA A 80 -3.93 -1.56 -11.37
CA ALA A 80 -4.64 -0.49 -10.70
C ALA A 80 -5.24 0.49 -11.70
N TYR A 81 -4.49 0.81 -12.75
CA TYR A 81 -4.99 1.74 -13.75
C TYR A 81 -6.07 1.12 -14.63
N ARG A 82 -5.93 -0.16 -14.94
CA ARG A 82 -6.89 -0.81 -15.82
C ARG A 82 -8.28 -0.85 -15.24
N ARG A 83 -8.40 -0.89 -13.93
CA ARG A 83 -9.72 -0.94 -13.30
C ARG A 83 -10.55 0.29 -13.63
N GLY A 84 -9.92 1.42 -13.83
CA GLY A 84 -10.65 2.64 -14.13
C GLY A 84 -11.14 2.71 -15.56
N ARG A 85 -10.86 1.74 -16.36
CA ARG A 85 -11.20 1.78 -17.77
C ARG A 85 -12.47 1.03 -18.11
N HIS A 86 -13.07 0.41 -17.16
CA HIS A 86 -14.28 -0.37 -17.41
C HIS A 86 -15.51 0.24 -16.86
#